data_76d3c526e016f8f493ca9f594beba1b9
#
_entry.id   76d3c526e016f8f493ca9f594beba1b9
#
_cell.length_a   1.000
_cell.length_b   1.000
_cell.length_c   1.000
_cell.angle_alpha   90.00
_cell.angle_beta   90.00
_cell.angle_gamma   90.00
#
_symmetry.space_group_name_H-M   'P 1'
#
loop_
_entity.id
_entity.type
_entity.pdbx_description
1 polymer ?
#
loop_
_entity_poly.entity_id
_entity_poly.type
_entity_poly.pdbx_seq_one_letter_code
_entity_poly.pdbx_strand_id
1 'polypeptide(L)'
;QLEKEGFDIKLLLEELSSDDNEEKFIENITNIERSIERIGPINLAATEEFNIEEERKQEIVNQIDELESALKTLENAIKKIDLESKTLFKDTYDNLNIKIGELFPKLFGGGHAKLETTSDDILDTGIIFKAMPPGKKNVNVSQLSGGEKALSAIALVFSFFSLNPAPFCILDEIDAPLDDFNTSRFINMVEEMSNQVQFIFVTHNKISMEKSKHLIGVTMQEPGVSRLVTVCLLYTSPSPRDTNE
;
A
#
# COMPACT_ATOMS: atom_id res chain seq x y z
N GLN A 1 46.11 43.34 57.24
CA GLN A 1 44.99 42.46 57.07
C GLN A 1 44.34 42.61 55.63
N LEU A 2 44.14 43.90 55.25
CA LEU A 2 43.53 44.22 53.92
C LEU A 2 44.38 43.76 52.73
N GLU A 3 45.73 43.83 52.83
CA GLU A 3 46.61 43.30 51.75
C GLU A 3 46.56 41.78 51.60
N LYS A 4 46.16 41.03 52.63
CA LYS A 4 45.97 39.60 52.60
C LYS A 4 44.68 39.19 51.94
N GLU A 5 43.71 40.08 51.86
CA GLU A 5 42.39 39.89 51.23
C GLU A 5 42.35 40.42 49.76
N GLY A 6 43.51 40.89 49.25
CA GLY A 6 43.66 41.29 47.86
C GLY A 6 43.24 42.74 47.56
N PHE A 7 43.03 43.56 48.55
CA PHE A 7 42.67 44.99 48.40
C PHE A 7 43.90 45.88 48.32
N ASP A 8 44.01 46.73 47.30
CA ASP A 8 45.07 47.77 47.22
C ASP A 8 44.70 49.01 48.06
N ILE A 9 45.38 49.19 49.16
CA ILE A 9 45.15 50.27 50.14
C ILE A 9 45.26 51.66 49.50
N LYS A 10 46.12 51.82 48.46
CA LYS A 10 46.27 53.10 47.78
C LYS A 10 45.06 53.47 46.94
N LEU A 11 44.47 52.51 46.27
CA LEU A 11 43.23 52.69 45.50
C LEU A 11 42.04 52.99 46.41
N LEU A 12 41.91 52.27 47.52
CA LEU A 12 40.88 52.53 48.53
C LEU A 12 40.98 53.93 49.17
N LEU A 13 42.21 54.43 49.36
CA LEU A 13 42.42 55.77 49.90
C LEU A 13 42.16 56.90 48.90
N GLU A 14 42.33 56.65 47.61
CA GLU A 14 41.97 57.56 46.48
C GLU A 14 40.47 57.65 46.27
N GLU A 15 39.72 56.61 46.61
CA GLU A 15 38.26 56.56 46.47
C GLU A 15 37.52 57.21 47.64
N LEU A 16 38.22 57.47 48.74
CA LEU A 16 37.66 58.18 49.92
C LEU A 16 37.45 59.66 49.58
N SER A 17 36.21 60.11 49.56
CA SER A 17 35.91 61.55 49.46
C SER A 17 36.01 62.29 50.82
N SER A 18 36.23 63.59 50.77
CA SER A 18 36.35 64.42 51.99
C SER A 18 35.08 64.48 52.85
N ASP A 19 34.00 63.93 52.35
CA ASP A 19 32.67 63.87 53.01
C ASP A 19 32.38 62.51 53.64
N ASP A 20 33.30 61.52 53.48
CA ASP A 20 33.16 60.18 54.03
C ASP A 20 33.53 60.16 55.51
N ASN A 21 32.51 59.88 56.31
CA ASN A 21 32.67 59.84 57.79
C ASN A 21 32.53 58.33 58.20
N GLU A 22 33.34 57.94 59.19
CA GLU A 22 33.33 56.57 59.77
C GLU A 22 31.93 56.16 60.20
N GLU A 23 31.15 57.11 60.74
CA GLU A 23 29.75 56.86 61.15
C GLU A 23 28.85 56.39 59.97
N LYS A 24 29.00 56.99 58.76
CA LYS A 24 28.25 56.63 57.58
C LYS A 24 28.63 55.23 57.08
N PHE A 25 29.90 54.85 57.14
CA PHE A 25 30.35 53.52 56.81
C PHE A 25 29.79 52.44 57.74
N ILE A 26 29.80 52.73 59.06
CA ILE A 26 29.22 51.83 60.05
C ILE A 26 27.71 51.69 59.84
N GLU A 27 27.02 52.79 59.55
CA GLU A 27 25.57 52.72 59.24
C GLU A 27 25.28 51.90 57.96
N ASN A 28 26.08 52.10 56.92
CA ASN A 28 25.95 51.32 55.68
C ASN A 28 26.24 49.83 55.90
N ILE A 29 27.29 49.50 56.63
CA ILE A 29 27.62 48.12 57.00
C ILE A 29 26.47 47.50 57.79
N THR A 30 25.95 48.19 58.80
CA THR A 30 24.80 47.69 59.57
C THR A 30 23.55 47.50 58.74
N ASN A 31 23.29 48.36 57.75
CA ASN A 31 22.15 48.23 56.82
C ASN A 31 22.35 47.10 55.89
N ILE A 32 23.56 46.85 55.37
CA ILE A 32 23.89 45.70 54.53
C ILE A 32 23.76 44.39 55.31
N GLU A 33 24.31 44.35 56.55
CA GLU A 33 24.20 43.19 57.45
C GLU A 33 22.74 42.83 57.72
N ARG A 34 21.87 43.81 58.03
CA ARG A 34 20.44 43.62 58.24
C ARG A 34 19.78 43.13 56.94
N SER A 35 20.24 43.61 55.81
CA SER A 35 19.70 43.16 54.48
C SER A 35 20.08 41.71 54.19
N ILE A 36 21.32 41.30 54.54
CA ILE A 36 21.79 39.91 54.41
C ILE A 36 21.03 39.02 55.41
N GLU A 37 20.83 39.44 56.67
CA GLU A 37 20.03 38.66 57.62
C GLU A 37 18.59 38.50 57.22
N ARG A 38 17.97 39.49 56.53
CA ARG A 38 16.62 39.42 56.00
C ARG A 38 16.49 38.43 54.83
N ILE A 39 17.51 38.20 54.05
CA ILE A 39 17.55 37.24 52.98
C ILE A 39 17.56 35.80 53.54
N GLY A 40 18.14 35.58 54.73
CA GLY A 40 18.23 34.27 55.37
C GLY A 40 19.22 33.34 54.69
N PRO A 41 19.17 32.03 54.99
CA PRO A 41 20.06 31.06 54.39
C PRO A 41 19.74 30.89 52.91
N ILE A 42 20.63 31.35 52.05
CA ILE A 42 20.51 31.22 50.59
C ILE A 42 21.07 29.85 50.18
N ASN A 43 20.31 29.09 49.43
CA ASN A 43 20.85 27.91 48.78
C ASN A 43 21.64 28.35 47.52
N LEU A 44 22.95 28.44 47.63
CA LEU A 44 23.81 28.82 46.51
C LEU A 44 23.81 27.79 45.38
N ALA A 45 23.51 26.54 45.69
CA ALA A 45 23.36 25.47 44.67
C ALA A 45 22.08 25.63 43.86
N ALA A 46 21.05 26.34 44.34
CA ALA A 46 19.78 26.51 43.63
C ALA A 46 19.94 27.21 42.27
N THR A 47 20.91 28.09 42.13
CA THR A 47 21.19 28.79 40.86
C THR A 47 21.79 27.84 39.82
N GLU A 48 22.71 26.97 40.26
CA GLU A 48 23.29 25.94 39.38
C GLU A 48 22.25 24.90 38.99
N GLU A 49 21.46 24.40 39.93
CA GLU A 49 20.36 23.49 39.71
C GLU A 49 19.31 24.08 38.75
N PHE A 50 18.96 25.35 38.92
CA PHE A 50 18.04 26.05 38.02
C PHE A 50 18.58 26.13 36.58
N ASN A 51 19.85 26.46 36.41
CA ASN A 51 20.47 26.55 35.09
C ASN A 51 20.48 25.19 34.39
N ILE A 52 20.80 24.12 35.12
CA ILE A 52 20.79 22.74 34.58
C ILE A 52 19.38 22.34 34.17
N GLU A 53 18.36 22.61 34.99
CA GLU A 53 16.99 22.30 34.65
C GLU A 53 16.43 23.19 33.52
N GLU A 54 16.87 24.44 33.39
CA GLU A 54 16.50 25.30 32.26
C GLU A 54 17.11 24.81 30.94
N GLU A 55 18.38 24.36 30.94
CA GLU A 55 19.01 23.73 29.78
C GLU A 55 18.26 22.46 29.39
N ARG A 56 17.96 21.60 30.35
CA ARG A 56 17.20 20.37 30.12
C ARG A 56 15.79 20.63 29.56
N LYS A 57 15.12 21.64 30.12
CA LYS A 57 13.82 22.09 29.61
C LYS A 57 13.93 22.54 28.16
N GLN A 58 14.96 23.31 27.82
CA GLN A 58 15.16 23.79 26.45
C GLN A 58 15.42 22.64 25.46
N GLU A 59 16.19 21.63 25.87
CA GLU A 59 16.40 20.42 25.09
C GLU A 59 15.08 19.68 24.81
N ILE A 60 14.23 19.52 25.84
CA ILE A 60 12.92 18.87 25.72
C ILE A 60 12.00 19.67 24.80
N VAL A 61 11.97 21.00 24.91
CA VAL A 61 11.17 21.87 24.03
C VAL A 61 11.62 21.69 22.58
N ASN A 62 12.91 21.71 22.31
CA ASN A 62 13.44 21.50 20.96
C ASN A 62 13.05 20.12 20.40
N GLN A 63 13.10 19.06 21.22
CA GLN A 63 12.65 17.72 20.82
C GLN A 63 11.16 17.67 20.52
N ILE A 64 10.34 18.37 21.31
CA ILE A 64 8.90 18.47 21.06
C ILE A 64 8.63 19.14 19.70
N ASP A 65 9.28 20.27 19.43
CA ASP A 65 9.12 21.00 18.17
C ASP A 65 9.53 20.15 16.95
N GLU A 66 10.64 19.39 17.07
CA GLU A 66 11.07 18.46 16.03
C GLU A 66 10.04 17.35 15.81
N LEU A 67 9.51 16.75 16.88
CA LEU A 67 8.50 15.69 16.81
C LEU A 67 7.18 16.20 16.23
N GLU A 68 6.73 17.40 16.62
CA GLU A 68 5.52 18.01 16.05
C GLU A 68 5.66 18.30 14.55
N SER A 69 6.83 18.78 14.13
CA SER A 69 7.16 19.00 12.72
C SER A 69 7.17 17.70 11.94
N ALA A 70 7.77 16.64 12.50
CA ALA A 70 7.78 15.31 11.90
C ALA A 70 6.36 14.73 11.80
N LEU A 71 5.55 14.85 12.85
CA LEU A 71 4.16 14.42 12.89
C LEU A 71 3.33 15.09 11.78
N LYS A 72 3.43 16.41 11.66
CA LYS A 72 2.75 17.18 10.61
C LYS A 72 3.16 16.73 9.19
N THR A 73 4.44 16.42 9.01
CA THR A 73 4.94 15.91 7.73
C THR A 73 4.35 14.55 7.41
N LEU A 74 4.29 13.63 8.40
CA LEU A 74 3.69 12.31 8.26
C LEU A 74 2.18 12.38 7.99
N GLU A 75 1.45 13.23 8.69
CA GLU A 75 0.02 13.44 8.44
C GLU A 75 -0.26 13.93 7.02
N ASN A 76 0.56 14.85 6.51
CA ASN A 76 0.43 15.34 5.14
C ASN A 76 0.75 14.24 4.11
N ALA A 77 1.76 13.41 4.40
CA ALA A 77 2.09 12.27 3.55
C ALA A 77 0.95 11.23 3.52
N ILE A 78 0.37 10.89 4.66
CA ILE A 78 -0.79 9.99 4.76
C ILE A 78 -1.97 10.55 3.95
N LYS A 79 -2.34 11.83 4.15
CA LYS A 79 -3.44 12.46 3.40
C LYS A 79 -3.21 12.41 1.88
N LYS A 80 -1.96 12.59 1.44
CA LYS A 80 -1.61 12.50 0.02
C LYS A 80 -1.76 11.07 -0.51
N ILE A 81 -1.26 10.09 0.23
CA ILE A 81 -1.38 8.67 -0.13
C ILE A 81 -2.85 8.24 -0.19
N ASP A 82 -3.67 8.65 0.79
CA ASP A 82 -5.11 8.36 0.82
C ASP A 82 -5.83 8.93 -0.41
N LEU A 83 -5.51 10.17 -0.78
CA LEU A 83 -6.10 10.82 -1.95
C LEU A 83 -5.71 10.11 -3.26
N GLU A 84 -4.42 9.80 -3.42
CA GLU A 84 -3.91 9.09 -4.58
C GLU A 84 -4.50 7.68 -4.67
N SER A 85 -4.58 6.97 -3.54
CA SER A 85 -5.20 5.64 -3.46
C SER A 85 -6.67 5.66 -3.81
N LYS A 86 -7.45 6.63 -3.30
CA LYS A 86 -8.87 6.81 -3.64
C LYS A 86 -9.06 7.06 -5.14
N THR A 87 -8.22 7.89 -5.72
CA THR A 87 -8.30 8.22 -7.16
C THR A 87 -7.98 6.99 -8.00
N LEU A 88 -6.86 6.31 -7.72
CA LEU A 88 -6.45 5.11 -8.44
C LEU A 88 -7.47 3.97 -8.32
N PHE A 89 -8.01 3.78 -7.12
CA PHE A 89 -9.06 2.78 -6.89
C PHE A 89 -10.30 3.08 -7.74
N LYS A 90 -10.78 4.34 -7.72
CA LYS A 90 -11.97 4.75 -8.47
C LYS A 90 -11.77 4.55 -9.97
N ASP A 91 -10.66 5.01 -10.51
CA ASP A 91 -10.34 4.86 -11.94
C ASP A 91 -10.26 3.38 -12.33
N THR A 92 -9.63 2.55 -11.51
CA THR A 92 -9.53 1.11 -11.73
C THR A 92 -10.89 0.43 -11.64
N TYR A 93 -11.70 0.80 -10.65
CA TYR A 93 -13.04 0.27 -10.44
C TYR A 93 -13.97 0.59 -11.61
N ASP A 94 -13.97 1.83 -12.08
CA ASP A 94 -14.81 2.26 -13.20
C ASP A 94 -14.39 1.56 -14.50
N ASN A 95 -13.09 1.49 -14.78
CA ASN A 95 -12.56 0.78 -15.95
C ASN A 95 -12.86 -0.72 -15.89
N LEU A 96 -12.76 -1.33 -14.72
CA LEU A 96 -13.05 -2.74 -14.51
C LEU A 96 -14.53 -3.04 -14.75
N ASN A 97 -15.44 -2.19 -14.24
CA ASN A 97 -16.87 -2.34 -14.50
C ASN A 97 -17.20 -2.26 -16.00
N ILE A 98 -16.55 -1.38 -16.75
CA ILE A 98 -16.69 -1.29 -18.20
C ILE A 98 -16.24 -2.63 -18.84
N LYS A 99 -15.06 -3.13 -18.47
CA LYS A 99 -14.52 -4.38 -19.04
C LYS A 99 -15.35 -5.61 -18.69
N ILE A 100 -15.83 -5.71 -17.46
CA ILE A 100 -16.77 -6.77 -17.05
C ILE A 100 -18.05 -6.69 -17.88
N GLY A 101 -18.60 -5.49 -18.08
CA GLY A 101 -19.78 -5.26 -18.90
C GLY A 101 -19.61 -5.68 -20.36
N GLU A 102 -18.38 -5.61 -20.92
CA GLU A 102 -18.03 -6.06 -22.26
C GLU A 102 -17.81 -7.57 -22.35
N LEU A 103 -17.04 -8.14 -21.41
CA LEU A 103 -16.60 -9.54 -21.46
C LEU A 103 -17.68 -10.54 -21.00
N PHE A 104 -18.47 -10.15 -19.99
CA PHE A 104 -19.50 -11.03 -19.44
C PHE A 104 -20.54 -11.45 -20.47
N PRO A 105 -21.16 -10.53 -21.28
CA PRO A 105 -22.08 -10.92 -22.33
C PRO A 105 -21.43 -11.78 -23.42
N LYS A 106 -20.16 -11.59 -23.75
CA LYS A 106 -19.43 -12.43 -24.73
C LYS A 106 -19.34 -13.87 -24.24
N LEU A 107 -19.01 -14.08 -22.97
CA LEU A 107 -18.86 -15.40 -22.35
C LEU A 107 -20.21 -16.12 -22.16
N PHE A 108 -21.23 -15.42 -21.69
CA PHE A 108 -22.54 -16.00 -21.39
C PHE A 108 -23.51 -15.99 -22.58
N GLY A 109 -23.20 -15.23 -23.64
CA GLY A 109 -24.10 -14.98 -24.75
C GLY A 109 -25.25 -14.06 -24.41
N GLY A 110 -25.02 -13.15 -23.48
CA GLY A 110 -25.93 -12.15 -22.95
C GLY A 110 -25.84 -11.99 -21.46
N GLY A 111 -26.80 -11.28 -20.85
CA GLY A 111 -26.77 -10.96 -19.44
C GLY A 111 -25.85 -9.78 -19.12
N HIS A 112 -25.66 -9.49 -17.85
CA HIS A 112 -24.73 -8.45 -17.41
C HIS A 112 -24.08 -8.84 -16.10
N ALA A 113 -22.93 -8.24 -15.82
CA ALA A 113 -22.28 -8.29 -14.52
C ALA A 113 -21.72 -6.93 -14.16
N LYS A 114 -21.62 -6.67 -12.87
CA LYS A 114 -21.04 -5.45 -12.33
C LYS A 114 -20.42 -5.69 -10.96
N LEU A 115 -19.50 -4.80 -10.60
CA LEU A 115 -19.00 -4.67 -9.23
C LEU A 115 -19.84 -3.62 -8.51
N GLU A 116 -20.13 -3.85 -7.25
CA GLU A 116 -20.74 -2.88 -6.34
C GLU A 116 -19.88 -2.76 -5.09
N THR A 117 -19.77 -1.54 -4.57
CA THR A 117 -19.11 -1.27 -3.29
C THR A 117 -20.07 -1.55 -2.13
N THR A 118 -19.55 -1.96 -0.99
CA THR A 118 -20.33 -2.23 0.23
C THR A 118 -20.54 -1.00 1.10
N SER A 119 -19.69 0.02 0.95
CA SER A 119 -19.78 1.29 1.67
C SER A 119 -19.38 2.46 0.76
N ASP A 120 -19.72 3.67 1.21
CA ASP A 120 -19.35 4.91 0.51
C ASP A 120 -17.89 5.32 0.73
N ASP A 121 -17.24 4.82 1.79
CA ASP A 121 -15.83 5.07 2.02
C ASP A 121 -14.98 4.10 1.20
N ILE A 122 -14.34 4.64 0.18
CA ILE A 122 -13.55 3.90 -0.81
C ILE A 122 -12.36 3.15 -0.19
N LEU A 123 -11.79 3.63 0.92
CA LEU A 123 -10.63 2.99 1.55
C LEU A 123 -11.00 1.78 2.40
N ASP A 124 -12.22 1.77 2.97
CA ASP A 124 -12.72 0.69 3.82
C ASP A 124 -13.83 -0.14 3.16
N THR A 125 -14.06 0.05 1.85
CA THR A 125 -15.13 -0.65 1.14
C THR A 125 -14.72 -2.04 0.74
N GLY A 126 -15.65 -3.01 0.90
CA GLY A 126 -15.60 -4.29 0.20
C GLY A 126 -16.15 -4.16 -1.22
N ILE A 127 -15.82 -5.13 -2.08
CA ILE A 127 -16.36 -5.22 -3.43
C ILE A 127 -17.22 -6.49 -3.54
N ILE A 128 -18.43 -6.32 -4.03
CA ILE A 128 -19.34 -7.42 -4.34
C ILE A 128 -19.46 -7.54 -5.85
N PHE A 129 -19.19 -8.74 -6.36
CA PHE A 129 -19.44 -9.07 -7.77
C PHE A 129 -20.87 -9.57 -7.93
N LYS A 130 -21.65 -8.86 -8.74
CA LYS A 130 -23.02 -9.24 -9.11
C LYS A 130 -23.04 -9.69 -10.56
N ALA A 131 -23.53 -10.91 -10.79
CA ALA A 131 -23.64 -11.51 -12.11
C ALA A 131 -25.10 -11.84 -12.39
N MET A 132 -25.57 -11.50 -13.57
CA MET A 132 -26.92 -11.79 -14.09
C MET A 132 -26.82 -12.52 -15.42
N PRO A 133 -26.66 -13.85 -15.40
CA PRO A 133 -26.72 -14.65 -16.62
C PRO A 133 -28.05 -14.51 -17.37
N PRO A 134 -28.11 -14.79 -18.66
CA PRO A 134 -29.35 -14.72 -19.43
C PRO A 134 -30.47 -15.54 -18.78
N GLY A 135 -31.66 -14.98 -18.66
CA GLY A 135 -32.85 -15.67 -18.11
C GLY A 135 -32.92 -15.71 -16.58
N LYS A 136 -31.92 -15.17 -15.85
CA LYS A 136 -31.94 -15.06 -14.39
C LYS A 136 -32.05 -13.62 -13.95
N LYS A 137 -32.78 -13.36 -12.85
CA LYS A 137 -32.93 -12.02 -12.26
C LYS A 137 -32.02 -11.95 -11.04
N ASN A 138 -31.19 -10.90 -10.94
CA ASN A 138 -30.41 -10.47 -9.76
C ASN A 138 -29.95 -11.60 -8.83
N VAL A 139 -28.98 -12.39 -9.25
CA VAL A 139 -28.52 -13.56 -8.52
C VAL A 139 -27.15 -13.24 -7.90
N ASN A 140 -27.00 -13.46 -6.61
CA ASN A 140 -25.67 -13.49 -6.00
C ASN A 140 -24.86 -14.66 -6.59
N VAL A 141 -23.56 -14.50 -6.74
CA VAL A 141 -22.67 -15.55 -7.29
C VAL A 141 -22.83 -16.89 -6.56
N SER A 142 -23.17 -16.85 -5.26
CA SER A 142 -23.44 -18.06 -4.46
C SER A 142 -24.59 -18.91 -5.00
N GLN A 143 -25.54 -18.33 -5.72
CA GLN A 143 -26.75 -18.98 -6.25
C GLN A 143 -26.59 -19.46 -7.70
N LEU A 144 -25.43 -19.23 -8.32
CA LEU A 144 -25.10 -19.71 -9.65
C LEU A 144 -24.74 -21.21 -9.62
N SER A 145 -24.97 -21.91 -10.75
CA SER A 145 -24.46 -23.26 -10.92
C SER A 145 -22.93 -23.31 -10.93
N GLY A 146 -22.33 -24.49 -10.77
CA GLY A 146 -20.85 -24.63 -10.76
C GLY A 146 -20.19 -24.05 -12.01
N GLY A 147 -20.69 -24.40 -13.21
CA GLY A 147 -20.16 -23.84 -14.46
C GLY A 147 -20.39 -22.33 -14.62
N GLU A 148 -21.57 -21.83 -14.20
CA GLU A 148 -21.82 -20.38 -14.20
C GLU A 148 -20.91 -19.62 -13.24
N LYS A 149 -20.61 -20.19 -12.06
CA LYS A 149 -19.63 -19.61 -11.12
C LYS A 149 -18.23 -19.55 -11.75
N ALA A 150 -17.80 -20.64 -12.36
CA ALA A 150 -16.51 -20.72 -13.04
C ALA A 150 -16.43 -19.69 -14.18
N LEU A 151 -17.43 -19.62 -15.02
CA LEU A 151 -17.49 -18.68 -16.14
C LEU A 151 -17.53 -17.21 -15.66
N SER A 152 -18.23 -16.94 -14.55
CA SER A 152 -18.26 -15.62 -13.92
C SER A 152 -16.91 -15.23 -13.34
N ALA A 153 -16.20 -16.17 -12.71
CA ALA A 153 -14.86 -15.96 -12.22
C ALA A 153 -13.87 -15.69 -13.37
N ILE A 154 -13.99 -16.45 -14.46
CA ILE A 154 -13.22 -16.23 -15.69
C ILE A 154 -13.46 -14.81 -16.23
N ALA A 155 -14.72 -14.38 -16.34
CA ALA A 155 -15.08 -13.04 -16.81
C ALA A 155 -14.40 -11.95 -15.94
N LEU A 156 -14.42 -12.12 -14.64
CA LEU A 156 -13.80 -11.17 -13.69
C LEU A 156 -12.28 -11.16 -13.85
N VAL A 157 -11.62 -12.33 -13.84
CA VAL A 157 -10.16 -12.44 -13.95
C VAL A 157 -9.67 -11.87 -15.29
N PHE A 158 -10.33 -12.19 -16.39
CA PHE A 158 -9.94 -11.65 -17.70
C PHE A 158 -10.24 -10.16 -17.86
N SER A 159 -11.23 -9.63 -17.13
CA SER A 159 -11.45 -8.18 -17.06
C SER A 159 -10.29 -7.46 -16.38
N PHE A 160 -9.79 -7.98 -15.26
CA PHE A 160 -8.57 -7.48 -14.63
C PHE A 160 -7.36 -7.60 -15.55
N PHE A 161 -7.21 -8.75 -16.18
CA PHE A 161 -6.11 -9.02 -17.09
C PHE A 161 -6.10 -8.10 -18.32
N SER A 162 -7.28 -7.70 -18.81
CA SER A 162 -7.42 -6.76 -19.92
C SER A 162 -7.01 -5.33 -19.56
N LEU A 163 -7.11 -4.96 -18.29
CA LEU A 163 -6.66 -3.63 -17.82
C LEU A 163 -5.13 -3.57 -17.68
N ASN A 164 -4.51 -4.67 -17.28
CA ASN A 164 -3.08 -4.74 -17.07
C ASN A 164 -2.52 -6.08 -17.60
N PRO A 165 -2.37 -6.22 -18.91
CA PRO A 165 -2.00 -7.48 -19.54
C PRO A 165 -0.57 -7.87 -19.19
N ALA A 166 -0.39 -9.10 -18.70
CA ALA A 166 0.92 -9.72 -18.54
C ALA A 166 1.40 -10.28 -19.89
N PRO A 167 2.70 -10.46 -20.12
CA PRO A 167 3.24 -11.00 -21.37
C PRO A 167 2.81 -12.45 -21.62
N PHE A 168 2.51 -13.22 -20.58
CA PHE A 168 1.99 -14.58 -20.67
C PHE A 168 1.00 -14.86 -19.54
N CYS A 169 0.12 -15.84 -19.75
CA CYS A 169 -0.88 -16.31 -18.79
C CYS A 169 -0.90 -17.84 -18.78
N ILE A 170 -0.81 -18.44 -17.60
CA ILE A 170 -0.90 -19.89 -17.41
C ILE A 170 -2.27 -20.20 -16.80
N LEU A 171 -3.02 -21.08 -17.42
CA LEU A 171 -4.35 -21.51 -17.03
C LEU A 171 -4.32 -23.02 -16.78
N ASP A 172 -4.69 -23.45 -15.58
CA ASP A 172 -4.67 -24.84 -15.19
C ASP A 172 -6.10 -25.36 -14.96
N GLU A 173 -6.55 -26.26 -15.84
CA GLU A 173 -7.87 -26.92 -15.80
C GLU A 173 -9.08 -25.99 -15.60
N ILE A 174 -8.99 -24.74 -16.07
CA ILE A 174 -10.07 -23.74 -15.89
C ILE A 174 -11.36 -24.14 -16.64
N ASP A 175 -11.23 -24.89 -17.71
CA ASP A 175 -12.34 -25.39 -18.53
C ASP A 175 -13.01 -26.66 -17.99
N ALA A 176 -12.44 -27.32 -16.99
CA ALA A 176 -12.99 -28.56 -16.42
C ALA A 176 -14.45 -28.44 -15.90
N PRO A 177 -14.91 -27.34 -15.27
CA PRO A 177 -16.29 -27.20 -14.83
C PRO A 177 -17.24 -26.69 -15.92
N LEU A 178 -16.75 -26.42 -17.13
CA LEU A 178 -17.53 -25.88 -18.25
C LEU A 178 -18.11 -27.00 -19.11
N ASP A 179 -19.30 -26.79 -19.63
CA ASP A 179 -19.85 -27.62 -20.72
C ASP A 179 -19.21 -27.23 -22.06
N ASP A 180 -19.44 -28.04 -23.08
CA ASP A 180 -18.84 -27.88 -24.41
C ASP A 180 -19.15 -26.51 -25.04
N PHE A 181 -20.36 -26.00 -24.80
CA PHE A 181 -20.79 -24.71 -25.34
C PHE A 181 -20.06 -23.53 -24.65
N ASN A 182 -19.98 -23.57 -23.36
CA ASN A 182 -19.26 -22.57 -22.58
C ASN A 182 -17.73 -22.66 -22.77
N THR A 183 -17.21 -23.89 -22.91
CA THR A 183 -15.80 -24.10 -23.28
C THR A 183 -15.48 -23.45 -24.62
N SER A 184 -16.32 -23.63 -25.62
CA SER A 184 -16.14 -23.01 -26.94
C SER A 184 -16.11 -21.48 -26.88
N ARG A 185 -16.97 -20.86 -26.04
CA ARG A 185 -16.99 -19.42 -25.84
C ARG A 185 -15.77 -18.93 -25.13
N PHE A 186 -15.34 -19.64 -24.08
CA PHE A 186 -14.14 -19.35 -23.33
C PHE A 186 -12.90 -19.39 -24.25
N ILE A 187 -12.74 -20.44 -25.03
CA ILE A 187 -11.60 -20.57 -25.94
C ILE A 187 -11.60 -19.51 -27.05
N ASN A 188 -12.76 -19.16 -27.60
CA ASN A 188 -12.86 -18.08 -28.59
C ASN A 188 -12.40 -16.75 -27.99
N MET A 189 -12.71 -16.47 -26.72
CA MET A 189 -12.22 -15.29 -26.02
C MET A 189 -10.69 -15.34 -25.78
N VAL A 190 -10.17 -16.50 -25.38
CA VAL A 190 -8.70 -16.70 -25.23
C VAL A 190 -8.01 -16.51 -26.60
N GLU A 191 -8.59 -17.01 -27.68
CA GLU A 191 -8.05 -16.81 -29.03
C GLU A 191 -8.01 -15.32 -29.41
N GLU A 192 -9.10 -14.57 -29.15
CA GLU A 192 -9.14 -13.10 -29.36
C GLU A 192 -8.01 -12.38 -28.59
N MET A 193 -7.79 -12.76 -27.33
CA MET A 193 -6.77 -12.16 -26.46
C MET A 193 -5.34 -12.65 -26.80
N SER A 194 -5.20 -13.81 -27.46
CA SER A 194 -3.89 -14.39 -27.81
C SER A 194 -3.07 -13.55 -28.79
N ASN A 195 -3.69 -12.56 -29.42
CA ASN A 195 -2.99 -11.59 -30.27
C ASN A 195 -2.08 -10.66 -29.47
N GLN A 196 -2.34 -10.49 -28.18
CA GLN A 196 -1.59 -9.58 -27.29
C GLN A 196 -0.82 -10.32 -26.20
N VAL A 197 -1.27 -11.54 -25.84
CA VAL A 197 -0.78 -12.28 -24.69
C VAL A 197 -0.56 -13.74 -25.09
N GLN A 198 0.56 -14.33 -24.63
CA GLN A 198 0.79 -15.75 -24.79
C GLN A 198 0.02 -16.53 -23.72
N PHE A 199 -0.90 -17.42 -24.15
CA PHE A 199 -1.60 -18.33 -23.25
C PHE A 199 -0.96 -19.71 -23.24
N ILE A 200 -0.77 -20.26 -22.06
CA ILE A 200 -0.37 -21.63 -21.82
C ILE A 200 -1.47 -22.24 -20.96
N PHE A 201 -2.16 -23.26 -21.45
CA PHE A 201 -3.20 -23.89 -20.64
C PHE A 201 -3.02 -25.41 -20.56
N VAL A 202 -3.22 -25.91 -19.36
CA VAL A 202 -3.28 -27.33 -19.07
C VAL A 202 -4.75 -27.73 -19.12
N THR A 203 -5.09 -28.71 -19.96
CA THR A 203 -6.46 -29.17 -20.15
C THR A 203 -6.50 -30.60 -20.58
N HIS A 204 -7.61 -31.27 -20.30
CA HIS A 204 -7.99 -32.57 -20.85
C HIS A 204 -9.20 -32.46 -21.79
N ASN A 205 -9.72 -31.22 -22.00
CA ASN A 205 -10.88 -30.98 -22.86
C ASN A 205 -10.48 -30.95 -24.36
N LYS A 206 -11.16 -31.76 -25.17
CA LYS A 206 -10.85 -31.86 -26.60
C LYS A 206 -11.07 -30.56 -27.37
N ILE A 207 -12.10 -29.79 -27.02
CA ILE A 207 -12.41 -28.51 -27.68
C ILE A 207 -11.26 -27.51 -27.45
N SER A 208 -10.74 -27.43 -26.23
CA SER A 208 -9.60 -26.59 -25.89
C SER A 208 -8.32 -27.03 -26.61
N MET A 209 -8.10 -28.34 -26.74
CA MET A 209 -6.94 -28.89 -27.44
C MET A 209 -7.02 -28.61 -28.96
N GLU A 210 -8.18 -28.80 -29.61
CA GLU A 210 -8.37 -28.59 -31.06
C GLU A 210 -8.12 -27.16 -31.51
N LYS A 211 -8.38 -26.19 -30.64
CA LYS A 211 -8.15 -24.74 -30.89
C LYS A 211 -6.72 -24.28 -30.62
N SER A 212 -5.90 -25.15 -30.03
CA SER A 212 -4.50 -24.80 -29.70
C SER A 212 -3.61 -24.89 -30.92
N LYS A 213 -2.74 -23.91 -31.12
CA LYS A 213 -1.71 -23.91 -32.19
C LYS A 213 -0.61 -24.93 -31.92
N HIS A 214 -0.28 -25.15 -30.68
CA HIS A 214 0.77 -26.06 -30.21
C HIS A 214 0.24 -26.94 -29.10
N LEU A 215 0.39 -28.27 -29.26
CA LEU A 215 0.07 -29.24 -28.22
C LEU A 215 1.32 -29.87 -27.66
N ILE A 216 1.38 -29.90 -26.34
CA ILE A 216 2.46 -30.57 -25.59
C ILE A 216 1.79 -31.64 -24.73
N GLY A 217 1.99 -32.90 -25.09
CA GLY A 217 1.54 -34.04 -24.31
C GLY A 217 2.59 -34.43 -23.28
N VAL A 218 2.14 -34.78 -22.08
CA VAL A 218 2.98 -35.39 -21.05
C VAL A 218 2.56 -36.85 -20.91
N THR A 219 3.47 -37.75 -21.18
CA THR A 219 3.23 -39.20 -21.09
C THR A 219 4.18 -39.86 -20.11
N MET A 220 3.76 -40.95 -19.50
CA MET A 220 4.57 -41.77 -18.61
C MET A 220 4.65 -43.18 -19.17
N GLN A 221 5.71 -43.52 -19.91
CA GLN A 221 5.93 -44.86 -20.43
C GLN A 221 6.58 -45.78 -19.41
N GLU A 222 7.38 -45.25 -18.51
CA GLU A 222 8.01 -45.94 -17.40
C GLU A 222 7.50 -45.33 -16.09
N PRO A 223 7.17 -46.10 -15.05
CA PRO A 223 6.72 -45.56 -13.76
C PRO A 223 7.71 -44.54 -13.21
N GLY A 224 7.21 -43.32 -12.96
CA GLY A 224 8.01 -42.22 -12.41
C GLY A 224 8.84 -41.41 -13.42
N VAL A 225 8.79 -41.74 -14.73
CA VAL A 225 9.52 -41.00 -15.78
C VAL A 225 8.54 -40.36 -16.76
N SER A 226 8.40 -39.03 -16.69
CA SER A 226 7.57 -38.25 -17.61
C SER A 226 8.35 -37.93 -18.91
N ARG A 227 7.69 -38.07 -20.05
CA ARG A 227 8.22 -37.64 -21.35
C ARG A 227 7.29 -36.61 -21.97
N LEU A 228 7.90 -35.61 -22.63
CA LEU A 228 7.18 -34.58 -23.37
C LEU A 228 7.03 -35.04 -24.84
N VAL A 229 5.83 -34.93 -25.36
CA VAL A 229 5.52 -35.14 -26.78
C VAL A 229 4.92 -33.85 -27.32
N THR A 230 5.54 -33.26 -28.33
CA THR A 230 5.08 -31.99 -28.93
C THR A 230 4.49 -32.25 -30.31
N VAL A 231 3.29 -31.73 -30.54
CA VAL A 231 2.61 -31.77 -31.82
C VAL A 231 2.24 -30.34 -32.21
N CYS A 232 2.64 -29.93 -33.43
CA CYS A 232 2.24 -28.64 -33.99
C CYS A 232 1.12 -28.87 -35.01
N LEU A 233 -0.09 -28.42 -34.71
CA LEU A 233 -1.29 -28.64 -35.55
C LEU A 233 -1.29 -27.79 -36.85
N LEU A 234 -0.38 -26.79 -36.94
CA LEU A 234 -0.27 -25.96 -38.17
C LEU A 234 0.23 -26.72 -39.40
N TYR A 235 0.74 -27.94 -39.25
CA TYR A 235 1.27 -28.77 -40.33
C TYR A 235 0.43 -30.00 -40.70
N THR A 236 -0.76 -30.16 -40.15
CA THR A 236 -1.71 -31.21 -40.58
C THR A 236 -2.55 -30.73 -41.76
N SER A 237 -1.89 -30.40 -42.89
CA SER A 237 -2.56 -30.48 -44.19
C SER A 237 -2.85 -31.96 -44.45
N PRO A 238 -4.05 -32.36 -44.91
CA PRO A 238 -4.30 -33.74 -45.25
C PRO A 238 -3.24 -34.20 -46.26
N SER A 239 -2.60 -35.32 -45.97
CA SER A 239 -1.62 -35.92 -46.87
C SER A 239 -2.33 -36.20 -48.22
N PRO A 240 -1.68 -35.95 -49.37
CA PRO A 240 -2.26 -36.29 -50.67
C PRO A 240 -2.63 -37.77 -50.83
N ARG A 241 -2.33 -38.61 -49.85
CA ARG A 241 -2.70 -40.05 -49.83
C ARG A 241 -4.09 -40.31 -49.26
N ASP A 242 -4.72 -39.34 -48.56
CA ASP A 242 -6.04 -39.52 -47.95
C ASP A 242 -7.20 -39.08 -48.87
N THR A 243 -6.91 -38.73 -50.11
CA THR A 243 -7.91 -38.29 -51.11
C THR A 243 -8.24 -39.32 -52.14
N ASN A 244 -7.86 -40.61 -51.94
CA ASN A 244 -8.24 -41.70 -52.81
C ASN A 244 -8.99 -42.77 -52.02
N GLU A 245 -10.28 -42.51 -51.72
CA GLU A 245 -11.34 -43.51 -51.66
C GLU A 245 -12.65 -42.90 -52.18
#